data_cb2810b2459d52ff49a53dbdf67a2ceb
#
_entry.id   cb2810b2459d52ff49a53dbdf67a2ceb
#
_cell.length_a   1.000
_cell.length_b   1.000
_cell.length_c   1.000
_cell.angle_alpha   90.00
_cell.angle_beta   90.00
_cell.angle_gamma   90.00
#
_symmetry.space_group_name_H-M   'P 1'
#
loop_
_entity.id
_entity.type
_entity.pdbx_description
1 polymer ?
#
loop_
_entity_poly.entity_id
_entity_poly.type
_entity_poly.pdbx_seq_one_letter_code
_entity_poly.pdbx_strand_id
1 'polypeptide(L)'
;MRGVATRYPKYVKAYGRVMSIEDLLTVHAPERTGRALPAEGTDNLTMTVLIKMASNGMPLSVDTTSAEARAALARGKASFERRVGERNHACADCHTSDTGAGKFLGGRLLADVGAGLTRHFPTWRTSQMEVWDMRKRMQWCMTPLGMNMLPPDAVEYAELELYLASFDNGKPLNVPGIRH
;
A
#
# COMPACT_ATOMS: atom_id res chain seq x y z
N MET A 1 9.30 16.01 -9.80
CA MET A 1 8.35 15.05 -9.20
C MET A 1 8.07 13.84 -10.10
N ARG A 2 8.09 14.03 -11.44
CA ARG A 2 7.85 12.91 -12.38
C ARG A 2 8.82 11.75 -12.14
N GLY A 3 8.33 10.52 -12.05
CA GLY A 3 9.09 9.31 -11.81
C GLY A 3 9.45 9.03 -10.33
N VAL A 4 9.21 9.95 -9.41
CA VAL A 4 9.50 9.73 -7.99
C VAL A 4 8.64 8.58 -7.44
N ALA A 5 7.35 8.64 -7.72
CA ALA A 5 6.38 7.69 -7.17
C ALA A 5 6.59 6.24 -7.64
N THR A 6 7.23 6.03 -8.80
CA THR A 6 7.44 4.68 -9.32
C THR A 6 8.40 3.83 -8.47
N ARG A 7 9.17 4.46 -7.58
CA ARG A 7 10.18 3.81 -6.73
C ARG A 7 9.72 3.62 -5.28
N TYR A 8 8.48 3.95 -4.95
CA TYR A 8 7.93 3.81 -3.61
C TYR A 8 6.83 2.73 -3.54
N PRO A 9 6.74 2.01 -2.42
CA PRO A 9 7.57 2.09 -1.19
C PRO A 9 9.03 1.68 -1.43
N LYS A 10 9.95 2.22 -0.61
CA LYS A 10 11.35 1.81 -0.63
C LYS A 10 12.02 1.94 0.74
N TYR A 11 13.15 1.27 0.93
CA TYR A 11 14.00 1.50 2.09
C TYR A 11 14.65 2.91 2.00
N VAL A 12 14.49 3.69 3.05
CA VAL A 12 15.05 5.04 3.17
C VAL A 12 16.13 5.03 4.23
N LYS A 13 17.40 5.03 3.82
CA LYS A 13 18.57 4.89 4.69
C LYS A 13 18.58 5.89 5.84
N ALA A 14 18.18 7.14 5.58
CA ALA A 14 18.15 8.19 6.60
C ALA A 14 17.22 7.88 7.78
N TYR A 15 16.22 7.05 7.57
CA TYR A 15 15.25 6.64 8.59
C TYR A 15 15.37 5.18 9.00
N GLY A 16 16.27 4.41 8.36
CA GLY A 16 16.52 3.00 8.68
C GLY A 16 15.32 2.07 8.45
N ARG A 17 14.31 2.49 7.66
CA ARG A 17 13.08 1.73 7.44
C ARG A 17 12.52 1.88 6.02
N VAL A 18 11.63 0.97 5.65
CA VAL A 18 10.81 1.15 4.46
C VAL A 18 9.80 2.28 4.70
N MET A 19 9.61 3.10 3.69
CA MET A 19 8.66 4.20 3.72
C MET A 19 7.87 4.26 2.42
N SER A 20 6.60 4.53 2.52
CA SER A 20 5.73 4.93 1.41
C SER A 20 5.86 6.44 1.13
N ILE A 21 5.13 6.96 0.16
CA ILE A 21 5.04 8.42 -0.06
C ILE A 21 4.32 9.10 1.12
N GLU A 22 3.30 8.46 1.66
CA GLU A 22 2.53 8.92 2.80
C GLU A 22 3.42 9.10 4.04
N ASP A 23 4.33 8.13 4.30
CA ASP A 23 5.31 8.23 5.40
C ASP A 23 6.27 9.39 5.20
N LEU A 24 6.77 9.56 3.97
CA LEU A 24 7.67 10.69 3.67
C LEU A 24 6.99 12.03 3.90
N LEU A 25 5.74 12.17 3.48
CA LEU A 25 4.99 13.39 3.71
C LEU A 25 4.80 13.65 5.21
N THR A 26 4.52 12.60 6.00
CA THR A 26 4.36 12.73 7.45
C THR A 26 5.63 13.27 8.14
N VAL A 27 6.82 12.82 7.72
CA VAL A 27 8.07 13.25 8.35
C VAL A 27 8.65 14.54 7.75
N HIS A 28 8.53 14.75 6.42
CA HIS A 28 9.16 15.90 5.77
C HIS A 28 8.31 17.17 5.77
N ALA A 29 6.99 17.06 5.77
CA ALA A 29 6.15 18.24 5.68
C ALA A 29 6.34 19.19 6.87
N PRO A 30 6.38 18.74 8.14
CA PRO A 30 6.63 19.61 9.28
C PRO A 30 7.96 20.36 9.17
N GLU A 31 9.03 19.67 8.75
CA GLU A 31 10.37 20.24 8.62
C GLU A 31 10.45 21.31 7.52
N ARG A 32 9.70 21.13 6.43
CA ARG A 32 9.79 21.97 5.24
C ARG A 32 8.77 23.09 5.18
N THR A 33 7.61 22.89 5.79
CA THR A 33 6.47 23.80 5.66
C THR A 33 5.93 24.30 6.99
N GLY A 34 6.41 23.74 8.11
CA GLY A 34 5.84 23.96 9.45
C GLY A 34 4.46 23.36 9.65
N ARG A 35 3.94 22.61 8.67
CA ARG A 35 2.60 22.03 8.69
C ARG A 35 2.65 20.50 8.77
N ALA A 36 1.97 19.91 9.76
CA ALA A 36 1.86 18.47 9.88
C ALA A 36 0.95 17.89 8.79
N LEU A 37 1.39 16.81 8.17
CA LEU A 37 0.62 15.99 7.23
C LEU A 37 0.59 14.54 7.75
N PRO A 38 -0.23 14.22 8.76
CA PRO A 38 -0.26 12.87 9.32
C PRO A 38 -0.75 11.86 8.28
N ALA A 39 -0.25 10.62 8.40
CA ALA A 39 -0.71 9.50 7.57
C ALA A 39 -2.23 9.35 7.68
N GLU A 40 -2.89 8.99 6.59
CA GLU A 40 -4.35 8.93 6.42
C GLU A 40 -5.08 10.29 6.53
N GLY A 41 -4.39 11.37 6.83
CA GLY A 41 -4.97 12.71 6.79
C GLY A 41 -5.31 13.15 5.36
N THR A 42 -6.38 13.92 5.19
CA THR A 42 -6.86 14.38 3.88
C THR A 42 -5.78 15.09 3.07
N ASP A 43 -5.00 15.96 3.70
CA ASP A 43 -3.93 16.71 3.02
C ASP A 43 -2.79 15.78 2.59
N ASN A 44 -2.39 14.81 3.43
CA ASN A 44 -1.38 13.81 3.09
C ASN A 44 -1.84 12.98 1.88
N LEU A 45 -3.08 12.49 1.93
CA LEU A 45 -3.67 11.71 0.85
C LEU A 45 -3.76 12.51 -0.46
N THR A 46 -4.19 13.77 -0.39
CA THR A 46 -4.26 14.67 -1.55
C THR A 46 -2.87 14.88 -2.18
N MET A 47 -1.87 15.14 -1.36
CA MET A 47 -0.48 15.28 -1.82
C MET A 47 0.06 13.98 -2.42
N THR A 48 -0.25 12.82 -1.81
CA THR A 48 0.12 11.51 -2.35
C THR A 48 -0.48 11.29 -3.74
N VAL A 49 -1.77 11.58 -3.92
CA VAL A 49 -2.44 11.48 -5.22
C VAL A 49 -1.71 12.34 -6.26
N LEU A 50 -1.45 13.62 -5.96
CA LEU A 50 -0.76 14.52 -6.88
C LEU A 50 0.65 14.05 -7.26
N ILE A 51 1.43 13.57 -6.29
CA ILE A 51 2.78 13.05 -6.53
C ILE A 51 2.73 11.79 -7.40
N LYS A 52 1.81 10.87 -7.10
CA LYS A 52 1.65 9.62 -7.88
C LYS A 52 1.12 9.91 -9.29
N MET A 53 0.13 10.80 -9.44
CA MET A 53 -0.39 11.22 -10.75
C MET A 53 0.68 11.82 -11.66
N ALA A 54 1.64 12.57 -11.12
CA ALA A 54 2.76 13.12 -11.89
C ALA A 54 3.64 12.02 -12.54
N SER A 55 3.49 10.77 -12.12
CA SER A 55 4.20 9.60 -12.63
C SER A 55 3.30 8.61 -13.40
N ASN A 56 2.04 8.97 -13.67
CA ASN A 56 1.12 8.11 -14.42
C ASN A 56 1.68 7.73 -15.79
N GLY A 57 1.44 6.48 -16.18
CA GLY A 57 1.96 5.88 -17.41
C GLY A 57 3.41 5.38 -17.30
N MET A 58 4.16 5.75 -16.24
CA MET A 58 5.51 5.25 -16.03
C MET A 58 5.48 3.88 -15.33
N PRO A 59 6.40 2.96 -15.69
CA PRO A 59 6.46 1.65 -15.05
C PRO A 59 6.87 1.77 -13.58
N LEU A 60 6.18 1.03 -12.70
CA LEU A 60 6.63 0.83 -11.34
C LEU A 60 8.00 0.14 -11.33
N SER A 61 8.85 0.55 -10.40
CA SER A 61 10.22 0.04 -10.26
C SER A 61 10.66 0.12 -8.80
N VAL A 62 9.92 -0.56 -7.90
CA VAL A 62 10.33 -0.69 -6.51
C VAL A 62 11.56 -1.58 -6.39
N ASP A 63 12.45 -1.26 -5.45
CA ASP A 63 13.65 -2.06 -5.21
C ASP A 63 13.30 -3.41 -4.58
N THR A 64 13.74 -4.49 -5.22
CA THR A 64 13.60 -5.87 -4.75
C THR A 64 14.94 -6.58 -4.58
N THR A 65 16.05 -5.87 -4.78
CA THR A 65 17.38 -6.48 -4.95
C THR A 65 18.38 -6.12 -3.86
N SER A 66 18.30 -4.93 -3.27
CA SER A 66 19.18 -4.57 -2.13
C SER A 66 18.93 -5.47 -0.92
N ALA A 67 19.92 -5.59 -0.04
CA ALA A 67 19.81 -6.42 1.16
C ALA A 67 18.64 -5.95 2.05
N GLU A 68 18.50 -4.65 2.22
CA GLU A 68 17.45 -4.01 3.01
C GLU A 68 16.06 -4.23 2.40
N ALA A 69 15.94 -4.10 1.07
CA ALA A 69 14.69 -4.37 0.37
C ALA A 69 14.29 -5.84 0.47
N ARG A 70 15.23 -6.77 0.27
CA ARG A 70 14.95 -8.22 0.44
C ARG A 70 14.49 -8.56 1.86
N ALA A 71 15.14 -7.99 2.87
CA ALA A 71 14.73 -8.19 4.27
C ALA A 71 13.31 -7.66 4.53
N ALA A 72 12.99 -6.47 4.01
CA ALA A 72 11.67 -5.88 4.13
C ALA A 72 10.59 -6.67 3.36
N LEU A 73 10.92 -7.13 2.14
CA LEU A 73 10.04 -8.01 1.36
C LEU A 73 9.72 -9.31 2.10
N ALA A 74 10.71 -9.92 2.76
CA ALA A 74 10.51 -11.11 3.56
C ALA A 74 9.54 -10.86 4.73
N ARG A 75 9.67 -9.71 5.43
CA ARG A 75 8.73 -9.33 6.50
C ARG A 75 7.35 -9.00 5.97
N GLY A 76 7.25 -8.28 4.84
CA GLY A 76 5.98 -7.99 4.17
C GLY A 76 5.26 -9.28 3.73
N LYS A 77 6.01 -10.23 3.16
CA LYS A 77 5.50 -11.57 2.83
C LYS A 77 5.01 -12.30 4.07
N ALA A 78 5.81 -12.34 5.13
CA ALA A 78 5.43 -12.99 6.38
C ALA A 78 4.15 -12.37 6.97
N SER A 79 3.98 -11.05 6.88
CA SER A 79 2.75 -10.37 7.30
C SER A 79 1.56 -10.73 6.43
N PHE A 80 1.76 -10.90 5.12
CA PHE A 80 0.72 -11.30 4.17
C PHE A 80 0.22 -12.72 4.40
N GLU A 81 1.12 -13.64 4.78
CA GLU A 81 0.84 -15.07 4.95
C GLU A 81 0.46 -15.44 6.40
N ARG A 82 0.73 -14.56 7.37
CA ARG A 82 0.47 -14.83 8.78
C ARG A 82 -1.02 -14.81 9.10
N ARG A 83 -1.52 -15.91 9.69
CA ARG A 83 -2.88 -15.99 10.21
C ARG A 83 -3.01 -15.23 11.52
N VAL A 84 -3.94 -14.31 11.57
CA VAL A 84 -4.17 -13.44 12.73
C VAL A 84 -5.66 -13.12 12.89
N GLY A 85 -5.98 -12.43 13.98
CA GLY A 85 -7.33 -12.01 14.29
C GLY A 85 -8.21 -13.13 14.82
N GLU A 86 -9.40 -12.77 15.26
CA GLU A 86 -10.38 -13.71 15.86
C GLU A 86 -10.81 -14.80 14.88
N ARG A 87 -10.80 -14.51 13.59
CA ARG A 87 -11.18 -15.45 12.53
C ARG A 87 -10.02 -16.27 12.00
N ASN A 88 -8.81 -16.09 12.54
CA ASN A 88 -7.61 -16.84 12.14
C ASN A 88 -7.38 -16.86 10.62
N HIS A 89 -7.45 -15.71 9.96
CA HIS A 89 -7.22 -15.54 8.52
C HIS A 89 -5.90 -14.82 8.22
N ALA A 90 -5.34 -15.16 7.06
CA ALA A 90 -4.25 -14.41 6.44
C ALA A 90 -4.77 -13.62 5.23
N CYS A 91 -4.03 -12.58 4.82
CA CYS A 91 -4.33 -11.88 3.56
C CYS A 91 -4.28 -12.87 2.36
N ALA A 92 -3.33 -13.81 2.41
CA ALA A 92 -3.15 -14.84 1.40
C ALA A 92 -4.39 -15.71 1.18
N ASP A 93 -5.18 -16.00 2.23
CA ASP A 93 -6.39 -16.84 2.11
C ASP A 93 -7.43 -16.27 1.14
N CYS A 94 -7.40 -14.95 0.93
CA CYS A 94 -8.34 -14.25 0.05
C CYS A 94 -7.69 -13.73 -1.24
N HIS A 95 -6.38 -13.50 -1.22
CA HIS A 95 -5.71 -12.72 -2.26
C HIS A 95 -4.67 -13.50 -3.07
N THR A 96 -4.67 -14.83 -3.00
CA THR A 96 -3.84 -15.68 -3.90
C THR A 96 -4.72 -16.54 -4.82
N SER A 97 -4.21 -16.85 -6.01
CA SER A 97 -4.92 -17.55 -7.07
C SER A 97 -5.34 -18.98 -6.70
N ASP A 98 -4.58 -19.62 -5.81
CA ASP A 98 -4.84 -20.97 -5.31
C ASP A 98 -5.83 -21.01 -4.14
N THR A 99 -6.25 -19.87 -3.63
CA THR A 99 -7.15 -19.77 -2.48
C THR A 99 -8.46 -19.03 -2.79
N GLY A 100 -8.51 -17.73 -2.52
CA GLY A 100 -9.71 -16.89 -2.61
C GLY A 100 -9.78 -15.95 -3.80
N ALA A 101 -8.64 -15.64 -4.45
CA ALA A 101 -8.63 -14.71 -5.56
C ALA A 101 -9.56 -15.16 -6.71
N GLY A 102 -10.26 -14.21 -7.31
CA GLY A 102 -11.27 -14.49 -8.33
C GLY A 102 -12.64 -14.92 -7.80
N LYS A 103 -12.77 -15.18 -6.51
CA LYS A 103 -14.05 -15.49 -5.85
C LYS A 103 -14.70 -14.20 -5.33
N PHE A 104 -15.98 -14.30 -4.95
CA PHE A 104 -16.73 -13.18 -4.39
C PHE A 104 -16.89 -13.32 -2.88
N LEU A 105 -16.68 -12.24 -2.17
CA LEU A 105 -16.97 -12.13 -0.73
C LEU A 105 -17.82 -10.87 -0.52
N GLY A 106 -19.02 -11.04 0.04
CA GLY A 106 -19.94 -9.93 0.26
C GLY A 106 -20.26 -9.15 -1.02
N GLY A 107 -20.42 -9.84 -2.15
CA GLY A 107 -20.70 -9.22 -3.45
C GLY A 107 -19.50 -8.55 -4.14
N ARG A 108 -18.29 -8.68 -3.57
CA ARG A 108 -17.06 -8.06 -4.11
C ARG A 108 -16.08 -9.11 -4.58
N LEU A 109 -15.52 -8.90 -5.76
CA LEU A 109 -14.46 -9.74 -6.29
C LEU A 109 -13.19 -9.58 -5.47
N LEU A 110 -12.65 -10.70 -5.00
CA LEU A 110 -11.35 -10.75 -4.34
C LEU A 110 -10.25 -10.67 -5.40
N ALA A 111 -9.43 -9.63 -5.31
CA ALA A 111 -8.37 -9.40 -6.26
C ALA A 111 -7.16 -10.33 -5.98
N ASP A 112 -6.53 -10.80 -7.05
CA ASP A 112 -5.29 -11.57 -6.99
C ASP A 112 -4.09 -10.63 -6.81
N VAL A 113 -3.26 -10.88 -5.81
CA VAL A 113 -2.03 -10.13 -5.60
C VAL A 113 -1.06 -10.28 -6.77
N GLY A 114 -0.99 -11.45 -7.38
CA GLY A 114 -0.15 -11.72 -8.55
C GLY A 114 -0.53 -10.90 -9.79
N ALA A 115 -1.81 -10.51 -9.90
CA ALA A 115 -2.26 -9.62 -10.97
C ALA A 115 -1.82 -8.16 -10.78
N GLY A 116 -1.39 -7.81 -9.56
CA GLY A 116 -0.97 -6.47 -9.16
C GLY A 116 -2.12 -5.61 -8.65
N LEU A 117 -1.89 -4.95 -7.52
CA LEU A 117 -2.91 -4.19 -6.81
C LEU A 117 -2.53 -2.73 -6.59
N THR A 118 -1.24 -2.46 -6.37
CA THR A 118 -0.76 -1.19 -5.80
C THR A 118 -0.69 -0.05 -6.78
N ARG A 119 -0.47 -0.34 -8.05
CA ARG A 119 -0.29 0.66 -9.11
C ARG A 119 -1.49 1.57 -9.35
N HIS A 120 -2.65 1.24 -8.74
CA HIS A 120 -3.87 2.02 -8.83
C HIS A 120 -4.18 2.83 -7.57
N PHE A 121 -3.38 2.64 -6.50
CA PHE A 121 -3.59 3.36 -5.24
C PHE A 121 -2.78 4.66 -5.15
N PRO A 122 -3.40 5.70 -4.56
CA PRO A 122 -4.75 5.77 -3.98
C PRO A 122 -5.88 5.55 -4.99
N THR A 123 -7.02 4.99 -4.51
CA THR A 123 -8.18 4.69 -5.34
C THR A 123 -9.41 5.43 -4.85
N TRP A 124 -10.25 5.88 -5.78
CA TRP A 124 -11.62 6.28 -5.47
C TRP A 124 -12.44 5.03 -5.11
N ARG A 125 -13.05 5.05 -3.93
CA ARG A 125 -13.92 3.98 -3.42
C ARG A 125 -15.37 4.40 -3.57
N THR A 126 -16.04 3.96 -4.64
CA THR A 126 -17.41 4.39 -4.97
C THR A 126 -18.40 4.12 -3.83
N SER A 127 -18.30 2.96 -3.17
CA SER A 127 -19.19 2.60 -2.06
C SER A 127 -18.93 3.40 -0.78
N GLN A 128 -17.82 4.13 -0.70
CA GLN A 128 -17.45 4.95 0.46
C GLN A 128 -17.46 6.44 0.13
N MET A 129 -17.59 6.79 -1.16
CA MET A 129 -17.53 8.17 -1.67
C MET A 129 -16.24 8.90 -1.24
N GLU A 130 -15.11 8.17 -1.23
CA GLU A 130 -13.86 8.64 -0.65
C GLU A 130 -12.66 8.08 -1.40
N VAL A 131 -11.54 8.80 -1.40
CA VAL A 131 -10.25 8.28 -1.87
C VAL A 131 -9.55 7.56 -0.73
N TRP A 132 -9.09 6.34 -0.99
CA TRP A 132 -8.34 5.53 -0.03
C TRP A 132 -6.94 5.22 -0.53
N ASP A 133 -5.97 5.34 0.36
CA ASP A 133 -4.64 4.78 0.16
C ASP A 133 -4.63 3.26 0.42
N MET A 134 -3.47 2.66 0.26
CA MET A 134 -3.32 1.22 0.48
C MET A 134 -3.49 0.84 1.95
N ARG A 135 -3.06 1.69 2.90
CA ARG A 135 -3.16 1.44 4.34
C ARG A 135 -4.60 1.38 4.81
N LYS A 136 -5.38 2.40 4.47
CA LYS A 136 -6.81 2.44 4.78
C LYS A 136 -7.53 1.22 4.17
N ARG A 137 -7.11 0.80 2.98
CA ARG A 137 -7.64 -0.44 2.37
C ARG A 137 -7.27 -1.69 3.15
N MET A 138 -6.04 -1.80 3.65
CA MET A 138 -5.61 -2.92 4.50
C MET A 138 -6.39 -2.94 5.81
N GLN A 139 -6.48 -1.81 6.51
CA GLN A 139 -7.21 -1.66 7.78
C GLN A 139 -8.69 -2.03 7.62
N TRP A 140 -9.29 -1.61 6.51
CA TRP A 140 -10.68 -1.96 6.22
C TRP A 140 -10.89 -3.48 6.04
N CYS A 141 -9.90 -4.20 5.49
CA CYS A 141 -9.93 -5.67 5.44
C CYS A 141 -9.69 -6.29 6.81
N MET A 142 -8.86 -5.68 7.67
CA MET A 142 -8.51 -6.20 9.00
C MET A 142 -9.72 -6.19 9.95
N THR A 143 -10.55 -5.15 9.87
CA THR A 143 -11.69 -4.96 10.76
C THR A 143 -12.66 -6.16 10.77
N PRO A 144 -13.24 -6.61 9.65
CA PRO A 144 -14.18 -7.74 9.66
C PRO A 144 -13.53 -9.08 10.01
N LEU A 145 -12.21 -9.17 10.02
CA LEU A 145 -11.45 -10.35 10.40
C LEU A 145 -11.10 -10.37 11.90
N GLY A 146 -11.46 -9.31 12.65
CA GLY A 146 -11.10 -9.16 14.06
C GLY A 146 -9.60 -9.03 14.27
N MET A 147 -8.90 -8.45 13.32
CA MET A 147 -7.47 -8.13 13.44
C MET A 147 -7.28 -6.79 14.13
N ASN A 148 -6.27 -6.69 15.00
CA ASN A 148 -5.88 -5.41 15.55
C ASN A 148 -5.28 -4.52 14.46
N MET A 149 -5.84 -3.33 14.30
CA MET A 149 -5.25 -2.30 13.44
C MET A 149 -4.03 -1.69 14.12
N LEU A 150 -2.95 -1.57 13.35
CA LEU A 150 -1.76 -0.85 13.77
C LEU A 150 -1.97 0.67 13.56
N PRO A 151 -1.18 1.51 14.25
CA PRO A 151 -1.15 2.94 13.94
C PRO A 151 -0.88 3.21 12.45
N PRO A 152 -1.45 4.28 11.86
CA PRO A 152 -1.32 4.55 10.42
C PRO A 152 0.12 4.67 9.90
N ASP A 153 1.07 5.03 10.74
CA ASP A 153 2.50 5.17 10.43
C ASP A 153 3.34 3.93 10.76
N ALA A 154 2.71 2.81 11.14
CA ALA A 154 3.41 1.57 11.43
C ALA A 154 4.21 1.08 10.22
N VAL A 155 5.46 0.67 10.46
CA VAL A 155 6.38 0.21 9.41
C VAL A 155 5.88 -1.04 8.68
N GLU A 156 5.13 -1.85 9.37
CA GLU A 156 4.53 -3.09 8.83
C GLU A 156 3.64 -2.82 7.61
N TYR A 157 2.91 -1.71 7.60
CA TYR A 157 2.11 -1.32 6.43
C TYR A 157 3.00 -1.00 5.21
N ALA A 158 4.10 -0.28 5.41
CA ALA A 158 5.01 0.06 4.33
C ALA A 158 5.74 -1.18 3.79
N GLU A 159 6.11 -2.14 4.65
CA GLU A 159 6.74 -3.39 4.25
C GLU A 159 5.76 -4.32 3.51
N LEU A 160 4.52 -4.41 3.98
CA LEU A 160 3.46 -5.12 3.28
C LEU A 160 3.15 -4.46 1.92
N GLU A 161 3.08 -3.12 1.87
CA GLU A 161 2.88 -2.41 0.61
C GLU A 161 4.05 -2.64 -0.36
N LEU A 162 5.30 -2.67 0.12
CA LEU A 162 6.48 -3.02 -0.70
C LEU A 162 6.36 -4.42 -1.29
N TYR A 163 5.96 -5.40 -0.47
CA TYR A 163 5.73 -6.76 -0.94
C TYR A 163 4.65 -6.80 -2.03
N LEU A 164 3.51 -6.16 -1.81
CA LEU A 164 2.44 -6.08 -2.81
C LEU A 164 2.86 -5.32 -4.07
N ALA A 165 3.63 -4.25 -3.94
CA ALA A 165 4.11 -3.44 -5.05
C ALA A 165 5.12 -4.19 -5.94
N SER A 166 5.85 -5.16 -5.38
CA SER A 166 6.80 -5.96 -6.14
C SER A 166 6.15 -6.74 -7.29
N PHE A 167 4.88 -7.12 -7.16
CA PHE A 167 4.10 -7.78 -8.22
C PHE A 167 3.65 -6.81 -9.34
N ASP A 168 3.78 -5.50 -9.10
CA ASP A 168 3.45 -4.46 -10.06
C ASP A 168 4.68 -3.91 -10.81
N ASN A 169 5.90 -4.36 -10.50
CA ASN A 169 7.10 -3.92 -11.19
C ASN A 169 6.95 -4.11 -12.72
N GLY A 170 7.32 -3.10 -13.47
CA GLY A 170 7.16 -3.03 -14.92
C GLY A 170 5.78 -2.61 -15.42
N LYS A 171 4.74 -2.63 -14.57
CA LYS A 171 3.40 -2.21 -14.96
C LYS A 171 3.23 -0.69 -14.80
N PRO A 172 2.47 -0.02 -15.69
CA PRO A 172 2.31 1.42 -15.62
C PRO A 172 1.48 1.85 -14.40
N LEU A 173 1.94 2.89 -13.73
CA LEU A 173 1.18 3.57 -12.66
C LEU A 173 -0.07 4.22 -13.25
N ASN A 174 -1.20 4.09 -12.58
CA ASN A 174 -2.48 4.66 -12.99
C ASN A 174 -3.31 5.07 -11.78
N VAL A 175 -3.08 6.28 -11.29
CA VAL A 175 -3.66 6.85 -10.07
C VAL A 175 -4.44 8.12 -10.42
N PRO A 176 -5.58 8.39 -9.80
CA PRO A 176 -6.30 7.48 -8.92
C PRO A 176 -7.00 6.35 -9.71
N GLY A 177 -7.01 5.16 -9.15
CA GLY A 177 -7.87 4.09 -9.64
C GLY A 177 -9.33 4.30 -9.20
N ILE A 178 -10.25 3.54 -9.79
CA ILE A 178 -11.66 3.50 -9.36
C ILE A 178 -12.00 2.08 -8.96
N ARG A 179 -12.59 1.91 -7.79
CA ARG A 179 -13.00 0.61 -7.22
C ARG A 179 -14.31 0.74 -6.43
N HIS A 180 -15.03 -0.36 -6.32
CA HIS A 180 -16.24 -0.46 -5.48
C HIS A 180 -15.92 -0.64 -4.01
#